data_ba8d19200fe7933dfadf68d61c7469a6
#
_entry.id   ba8d19200fe7933dfadf68d61c7469a6
#
_cell.length_a   1.000
_cell.length_b   1.000
_cell.length_c   1.000
_cell.angle_alpha   90.00
_cell.angle_beta   90.00
_cell.angle_gamma   90.00
#
_symmetry.space_group_name_H-M   'P 1'
#
loop_
_entity.id
_entity.type
_entity.pdbx_description
1 polymer ?
#
loop_
_entity_poly.entity_id
_entity_poly.type
_entity_poly.pdbx_seq_one_letter_code
_entity_poly.pdbx_strand_id
1 'polypeptide(L)'
;MKNPLHYQLSEYDCGPTTMLNAVSFLFEREEISPVIIRNIMLYCLDSYNGEGIMGKSGTSSAAMMFLSNWLNGYGKIGQLPISSRYLSGKSVRIGKESLINDALCRGGAVVIRVLYDCGHYVLLTGVRKDKILMFDPYYSENALDLPGIIRVDDQPFRYNRIVDEKCFNRESTELYALGPVDDREAVIIFNERTRKTEEETIEYFI
;
A
#
# COMPACT_ATOMS: atom_id res chain seq x y z
N MET A 1 12.89 7.45 -15.32
CA MET A 1 12.14 6.29 -15.90
C MET A 1 11.46 5.49 -14.80
N LYS A 2 10.16 5.16 -14.92
CA LYS A 2 9.44 4.31 -13.95
C LYS A 2 9.87 2.85 -14.04
N ASN A 3 9.92 2.18 -12.87
CA ASN A 3 10.02 0.73 -12.80
C ASN A 3 8.62 0.09 -12.79
N PRO A 4 8.46 -1.11 -13.38
CA PRO A 4 7.28 -1.94 -13.11
C PRO A 4 7.18 -2.25 -11.61
N LEU A 5 5.97 -2.45 -11.12
CA LEU A 5 5.75 -2.94 -9.76
C LEU A 5 6.12 -4.42 -9.67
N HIS A 6 6.65 -4.83 -8.54
CA HIS A 6 7.23 -6.16 -8.34
C HIS A 6 6.32 -7.07 -7.54
N TYR A 7 6.33 -8.35 -7.87
CA TYR A 7 5.77 -9.39 -7.03
C TYR A 7 6.74 -9.74 -5.90
N GLN A 8 6.22 -10.22 -4.78
CA GLN A 8 7.02 -10.70 -3.65
C GLN A 8 7.84 -11.94 -4.04
N LEU A 9 8.97 -12.12 -3.38
CA LEU A 9 9.91 -13.20 -3.65
C LEU A 9 9.69 -14.42 -2.75
N SER A 10 9.03 -14.24 -1.61
CA SER A 10 8.73 -15.27 -0.63
C SER A 10 7.31 -15.12 -0.09
N GLU A 11 6.86 -16.08 0.73
CA GLU A 11 5.55 -16.03 1.40
C GLU A 11 5.44 -14.92 2.47
N TYR A 12 6.56 -14.26 2.83
CA TYR A 12 6.64 -13.38 4.00
C TYR A 12 6.93 -11.92 3.67
N ASP A 13 7.36 -11.60 2.45
CA ASP A 13 7.87 -10.27 2.09
C ASP A 13 6.84 -9.36 1.40
N CYS A 14 5.54 -9.60 1.61
CA CYS A 14 4.50 -8.70 1.11
C CYS A 14 4.67 -7.25 1.63
N GLY A 15 5.05 -7.07 2.89
CA GLY A 15 5.28 -5.76 3.50
C GLY A 15 6.39 -4.95 2.81
N PRO A 16 7.66 -5.43 2.82
CA PRO A 16 8.75 -4.71 2.16
C PRO A 16 8.52 -4.53 0.66
N THR A 17 8.00 -5.54 -0.03
CA THR A 17 7.69 -5.44 -1.46
C THR A 17 6.65 -4.35 -1.73
N THR A 18 5.58 -4.28 -0.94
CA THR A 18 4.54 -3.25 -1.12
C THR A 18 5.08 -1.85 -0.80
N MET A 19 5.92 -1.69 0.22
CA MET A 19 6.58 -0.41 0.52
C MET A 19 7.51 0.04 -0.62
N LEU A 20 8.31 -0.87 -1.18
CA LEU A 20 9.15 -0.59 -2.36
C LEU A 20 8.32 -0.25 -3.59
N ASN A 21 7.22 -0.96 -3.80
CA ASN A 21 6.27 -0.67 -4.88
C ASN A 21 5.64 0.72 -4.74
N ALA A 22 5.29 1.15 -3.52
CA ALA A 22 4.76 2.49 -3.27
C ALA A 22 5.76 3.59 -3.66
N VAL A 23 7.03 3.41 -3.30
CA VAL A 23 8.10 4.34 -3.68
C VAL A 23 8.32 4.32 -5.20
N SER A 24 8.35 3.14 -5.83
CA SER A 24 8.50 2.99 -7.29
C SER A 24 7.34 3.57 -8.08
N PHE A 25 6.13 3.52 -7.53
CA PHE A 25 4.95 4.14 -8.12
C PHE A 25 5.03 5.67 -8.11
N LEU A 26 5.52 6.25 -7.00
CA LEU A 26 5.53 7.70 -6.78
C LEU A 26 6.74 8.40 -7.42
N PHE A 27 7.90 7.75 -7.50
CA PHE A 27 9.16 8.36 -7.93
C PHE A 27 9.75 7.67 -9.16
N GLU A 28 10.57 8.41 -9.91
CA GLU A 28 11.38 7.83 -10.98
C GLU A 28 12.54 7.02 -10.36
N ARG A 29 12.99 5.98 -11.07
CA ARG A 29 14.07 5.09 -10.61
C ARG A 29 15.33 5.84 -10.20
N GLU A 30 15.67 6.86 -10.93
CA GLU A 30 16.87 7.67 -10.75
C GLU A 30 16.82 8.54 -9.48
N GLU A 31 15.62 8.75 -8.92
CA GLU A 31 15.40 9.53 -7.70
C GLU A 31 15.47 8.67 -6.44
N ILE A 32 15.26 7.36 -6.57
CA ILE A 32 15.16 6.45 -5.42
C ILE A 32 16.56 6.17 -4.85
N SER A 33 16.82 6.70 -3.67
CA SER A 33 18.09 6.48 -2.98
C SER A 33 18.23 5.02 -2.51
N PRO A 34 19.45 4.41 -2.63
CA PRO A 34 19.74 3.09 -2.06
C PRO A 34 19.45 3.00 -0.55
N VAL A 35 19.50 4.11 0.19
CA VAL A 35 19.17 4.17 1.62
C VAL A 35 17.70 3.83 1.88
N ILE A 36 16.80 4.26 0.99
CA ILE A 36 15.36 3.92 1.10
C ILE A 36 15.16 2.42 0.94
N ILE A 37 15.75 1.83 -0.10
CA ILE A 37 15.65 0.39 -0.39
C ILE A 37 16.20 -0.41 0.79
N ARG A 38 17.41 -0.06 1.25
CA ARG A 38 18.08 -0.72 2.38
C ARG A 38 17.23 -0.68 3.65
N ASN A 39 16.67 0.47 4.01
CA ASN A 39 15.92 0.60 5.26
C ASN A 39 14.57 -0.12 5.18
N ILE A 40 13.87 -0.07 4.06
CA ILE A 40 12.63 -0.84 3.89
C ILE A 40 12.92 -2.34 4.07
N MET A 41 13.92 -2.89 3.39
CA MET A 41 14.26 -4.31 3.49
C MET A 41 14.76 -4.70 4.89
N LEU A 42 15.51 -3.82 5.56
CA LEU A 42 16.09 -4.10 6.88
C LEU A 42 15.04 -4.15 7.98
N TYR A 43 14.03 -3.28 7.93
CA TYR A 43 13.09 -3.10 9.05
C TYR A 43 11.75 -3.80 8.86
N CYS A 44 11.38 -4.21 7.64
CA CYS A 44 10.07 -4.81 7.39
C CYS A 44 9.93 -6.27 7.83
N LEU A 45 10.99 -7.08 7.81
CA LEU A 45 10.91 -8.50 8.17
C LEU A 45 11.32 -8.71 9.64
N ASP A 46 10.57 -8.07 10.54
CA ASP A 46 10.90 -7.95 11.96
C ASP A 46 10.18 -8.94 12.87
N SER A 47 9.18 -9.65 12.35
CA SER A 47 8.34 -10.55 13.15
C SER A 47 8.90 -11.97 13.20
N TYR A 48 8.78 -12.60 14.39
CA TYR A 48 9.21 -13.99 14.62
C TYR A 48 8.01 -14.93 14.51
N ASN A 49 8.18 -16.09 13.91
CA ASN A 49 7.18 -17.14 13.90
C ASN A 49 7.15 -17.91 15.26
N GLY A 50 6.24 -18.86 15.40
CA GLY A 50 6.11 -19.69 16.60
C GLY A 50 7.35 -20.54 16.93
N GLU A 51 8.27 -20.72 15.98
CA GLU A 51 9.55 -21.43 16.14
C GLU A 51 10.70 -20.46 16.49
N GLY A 52 10.45 -19.16 16.60
CA GLY A 52 11.46 -18.15 16.89
C GLY A 52 12.31 -17.75 15.67
N ILE A 53 11.86 -18.03 14.44
CA ILE A 53 12.59 -17.67 13.23
C ILE A 53 12.15 -16.28 12.78
N MET A 54 13.12 -15.36 12.73
CA MET A 54 12.91 -13.97 12.30
C MET A 54 12.47 -13.89 10.83
N GLY A 55 11.53 -13.00 10.54
CA GLY A 55 11.01 -12.72 9.20
C GLY A 55 9.93 -13.69 8.74
N LYS A 56 9.76 -14.86 9.38
CA LYS A 56 8.75 -15.87 9.02
C LYS A 56 7.34 -15.61 9.56
N SER A 57 7.08 -14.41 10.08
CA SER A 57 5.73 -13.88 10.36
C SER A 57 5.50 -12.54 9.66
N GLY A 58 6.31 -12.23 8.64
CA GLY A 58 6.16 -11.04 7.83
C GLY A 58 6.55 -9.75 8.56
N THR A 59 5.76 -8.72 8.39
CA THR A 59 6.01 -7.36 8.85
C THR A 59 5.02 -6.97 9.96
N SER A 60 5.53 -6.44 11.08
CA SER A 60 4.70 -5.94 12.17
C SER A 60 4.15 -4.54 11.90
N SER A 61 3.07 -4.18 12.62
CA SER A 61 2.54 -2.81 12.64
C SER A 61 3.57 -1.79 13.15
N ALA A 62 4.44 -2.21 14.08
CA ALA A 62 5.51 -1.37 14.61
C ALA A 62 6.54 -1.02 13.53
N ALA A 63 6.92 -1.98 12.69
CA ALA A 63 7.81 -1.75 11.55
C ALA A 63 7.20 -0.79 10.52
N MET A 64 5.92 -0.97 10.19
CA MET A 64 5.22 -0.07 9.26
C MET A 64 5.11 1.36 9.80
N MET A 65 4.77 1.52 11.07
CA MET A 65 4.74 2.81 11.75
C MET A 65 6.14 3.48 11.77
N PHE A 66 7.17 2.70 12.11
CA PHE A 66 8.55 3.19 12.11
C PHE A 66 8.98 3.66 10.73
N LEU A 67 8.76 2.86 9.68
CA LEU A 67 9.12 3.22 8.31
C LEU A 67 8.35 4.44 7.79
N SER A 68 7.07 4.54 8.12
CA SER A 68 6.28 5.74 7.80
C SER A 68 6.90 7.00 8.42
N ASN A 69 7.23 6.96 9.72
CA ASN A 69 7.86 8.07 10.40
C ASN A 69 9.26 8.38 9.85
N TRP A 70 10.04 7.34 9.54
CA TRP A 70 11.37 7.49 8.95
C TRP A 70 11.31 8.13 7.57
N LEU A 71 10.42 7.67 6.66
CA LEU A 71 10.22 8.26 5.33
C LEU A 71 9.81 9.74 5.43
N ASN A 72 8.90 10.06 6.35
CA ASN A 72 8.51 11.44 6.59
C ASN A 72 9.67 12.31 7.09
N GLY A 73 10.50 11.79 7.98
CA GLY A 73 11.73 12.43 8.43
C GLY A 73 12.74 12.61 7.29
N TYR A 74 12.93 11.59 6.47
CA TYR A 74 13.81 11.62 5.30
C TYR A 74 13.39 12.71 4.29
N GLY A 75 12.09 12.87 4.08
CA GLY A 75 11.55 13.95 3.25
C GLY A 75 11.81 15.34 3.82
N LYS A 76 11.66 15.52 5.15
CA LYS A 76 11.87 16.81 5.82
C LYS A 76 13.31 17.31 5.73
N ILE A 77 14.30 16.44 5.67
CA ILE A 77 15.70 16.82 5.47
C ILE A 77 16.08 17.05 3.99
N GLY A 78 15.08 17.00 3.09
CA GLY A 78 15.23 17.38 1.69
C GLY A 78 15.93 16.36 0.80
N GLN A 79 16.12 15.12 1.25
CA GLN A 79 16.77 14.07 0.46
C GLN A 79 15.90 13.52 -0.68
N LEU A 80 14.57 13.55 -0.49
CA LEU A 80 13.55 13.20 -1.48
C LEU A 80 12.27 13.92 -1.08
N PRO A 81 11.46 14.50 -1.99
CA PRO A 81 10.19 15.16 -1.64
C PRO A 81 9.09 14.14 -1.32
N ILE A 82 9.32 13.33 -0.31
CA ILE A 82 8.42 12.30 0.18
C ILE A 82 7.81 12.70 1.51
N SER A 83 6.52 12.51 1.67
CA SER A 83 5.86 12.54 2.97
C SER A 83 5.11 11.25 3.22
N SER A 84 4.95 10.89 4.47
CA SER A 84 4.27 9.66 4.87
C SER A 84 3.47 9.86 6.14
N ARG A 85 2.34 9.15 6.25
CA ARG A 85 1.47 9.14 7.41
C ARG A 85 0.96 7.74 7.70
N TYR A 86 1.25 7.24 8.89
CA TYR A 86 0.67 5.98 9.40
C TYR A 86 -0.75 6.21 9.91
N LEU A 87 -1.66 5.30 9.57
CA LEU A 87 -3.03 5.24 10.04
C LEU A 87 -3.28 3.90 10.73
N SER A 88 -4.13 3.90 11.77
CA SER A 88 -4.59 2.68 12.44
C SER A 88 -6.05 2.78 12.89
N GLY A 89 -6.64 1.65 13.16
CA GLY A 89 -7.97 1.53 13.73
C GLY A 89 -9.05 2.15 12.83
N LYS A 90 -9.94 2.93 13.43
CA LYS A 90 -11.10 3.57 12.77
C LYS A 90 -10.74 4.52 11.61
N SER A 91 -9.50 5.01 11.58
CA SER A 91 -9.01 5.87 10.49
C SER A 91 -8.76 5.09 9.19
N VAL A 92 -8.66 3.76 9.27
CA VAL A 92 -8.42 2.87 8.12
C VAL A 92 -9.77 2.37 7.61
N ARG A 93 -10.29 3.09 6.64
CA ARG A 93 -11.53 2.74 5.93
C ARG A 93 -11.47 3.23 4.49
N ILE A 94 -12.18 2.57 3.59
CA ILE A 94 -12.34 2.96 2.18
C ILE A 94 -13.71 3.63 2.01
N GLY A 95 -13.80 4.68 1.20
CA GLY A 95 -15.03 5.41 0.89
C GLY A 95 -14.81 6.91 0.72
N LYS A 96 -15.80 7.61 0.17
CA LYS A 96 -15.70 9.01 -0.30
C LYS A 96 -15.07 9.99 0.69
N GLU A 97 -15.36 9.84 1.98
CA GLU A 97 -14.86 10.76 3.03
C GLU A 97 -13.71 10.14 3.84
N SER A 98 -13.03 9.13 3.27
CA SER A 98 -11.90 8.51 3.96
C SER A 98 -10.59 9.22 3.62
N LEU A 99 -9.66 9.23 4.59
CA LEU A 99 -8.30 9.72 4.38
C LEU A 99 -7.57 8.94 3.27
N ILE A 100 -7.95 7.68 3.08
CA ILE A 100 -7.37 6.81 2.05
C ILE A 100 -7.83 7.24 0.66
N ASN A 101 -9.15 7.41 0.45
CA ASN A 101 -9.66 7.86 -0.85
C ASN A 101 -9.18 9.28 -1.18
N ASP A 102 -9.16 10.20 -0.19
CA ASP A 102 -8.57 11.54 -0.38
C ASP A 102 -7.11 11.43 -0.86
N ALA A 103 -6.30 10.63 -0.18
CA ALA A 103 -4.91 10.45 -0.56
C ALA A 103 -4.74 9.91 -1.99
N LEU A 104 -5.53 8.91 -2.37
CA LEU A 104 -5.50 8.33 -3.72
C LEU A 104 -5.96 9.35 -4.79
N CYS A 105 -6.99 10.13 -4.53
CA CYS A 105 -7.46 11.20 -5.43
C CYS A 105 -6.39 12.29 -5.63
N ARG A 106 -5.61 12.57 -4.59
CA ARG A 106 -4.52 13.56 -4.62
C ARG A 106 -3.20 13.01 -5.17
N GLY A 107 -3.22 11.82 -5.76
CA GLY A 107 -2.04 11.20 -6.40
C GLY A 107 -1.08 10.52 -5.42
N GLY A 108 -1.52 10.25 -4.20
CA GLY A 108 -0.78 9.43 -3.23
C GLY A 108 -0.85 7.94 -3.53
N ALA A 109 -0.03 7.20 -2.83
CA ALA A 109 -0.04 5.74 -2.76
C ALA A 109 -0.36 5.29 -1.32
N VAL A 110 -1.08 4.18 -1.17
CA VAL A 110 -1.44 3.68 0.16
C VAL A 110 -1.05 2.21 0.29
N VAL A 111 -0.13 1.94 1.19
CA VAL A 111 0.17 0.57 1.64
C VAL A 111 -0.84 0.22 2.73
N ILE A 112 -1.63 -0.82 2.54
CA ILE A 112 -2.71 -1.19 3.46
C ILE A 112 -2.67 -2.68 3.77
N ARG A 113 -2.92 -3.02 5.04
CA ARG A 113 -3.07 -4.40 5.47
C ARG A 113 -4.51 -4.86 5.21
N VAL A 114 -4.62 -5.97 4.52
CA VAL A 114 -5.89 -6.68 4.22
C VAL A 114 -5.76 -8.14 4.63
N LEU A 115 -6.85 -8.88 4.51
CA LEU A 115 -6.85 -10.33 4.72
C LEU A 115 -6.69 -11.08 3.39
N TYR A 116 -5.80 -12.06 3.40
CA TYR A 116 -5.58 -13.07 2.37
C TYR A 116 -5.19 -14.36 3.09
N ASP A 117 -6.16 -15.07 3.68
CA ASP A 117 -5.98 -16.17 4.65
C ASP A 117 -5.26 -15.72 5.95
N CYS A 118 -4.33 -14.82 5.83
CA CYS A 118 -3.60 -14.15 6.91
C CYS A 118 -3.52 -12.63 6.65
N GLY A 119 -2.83 -11.90 7.50
CA GLY A 119 -2.55 -10.48 7.25
C GLY A 119 -1.61 -10.31 6.04
N HIS A 120 -2.01 -9.48 5.08
CA HIS A 120 -1.32 -9.27 3.81
C HIS A 120 -1.28 -7.79 3.44
N TYR A 121 -0.14 -7.30 2.96
CA TYR A 121 0.00 -5.91 2.53
C TYR A 121 -0.15 -5.79 1.02
N VAL A 122 -1.00 -4.85 0.59
CA VAL A 122 -1.24 -4.50 -0.81
C VAL A 122 -1.08 -3.00 -1.02
N LEU A 123 -0.80 -2.60 -2.26
CA LEU A 123 -0.66 -1.20 -2.66
C LEU A 123 -1.94 -0.71 -3.34
N LEU A 124 -2.54 0.35 -2.81
CA LEU A 124 -3.60 1.09 -3.50
C LEU A 124 -2.98 2.25 -4.27
N THR A 125 -3.34 2.40 -5.54
CA THR A 125 -2.73 3.37 -6.47
C THR A 125 -3.73 4.36 -7.07
N GLY A 126 -5.01 4.21 -6.80
CA GLY A 126 -6.04 5.12 -7.29
C GLY A 126 -7.45 4.67 -7.01
N VAL A 127 -8.38 5.57 -7.30
CA VAL A 127 -9.84 5.35 -7.21
C VAL A 127 -10.47 5.58 -8.58
N ARG A 128 -11.41 4.75 -8.97
CA ARG A 128 -12.24 4.94 -10.16
C ARG A 128 -13.70 4.65 -9.82
N LYS A 129 -14.50 5.70 -9.58
CA LYS A 129 -15.88 5.61 -9.07
C LYS A 129 -15.90 4.88 -7.72
N ASP A 130 -16.56 3.72 -7.65
CA ASP A 130 -16.71 2.82 -6.49
C ASP A 130 -15.66 1.69 -6.46
N LYS A 131 -14.58 1.83 -7.23
CA LYS A 131 -13.53 0.81 -7.36
C LYS A 131 -12.17 1.36 -6.99
N ILE A 132 -11.38 0.51 -6.36
CA ILE A 132 -9.99 0.77 -5.99
C ILE A 132 -9.06 0.09 -7.00
N LEU A 133 -8.09 0.83 -7.51
CA LEU A 133 -6.97 0.31 -8.29
C LEU A 133 -5.90 -0.18 -7.32
N MET A 134 -5.58 -1.46 -7.36
CA MET A 134 -4.73 -2.11 -6.37
C MET A 134 -3.65 -2.96 -7.04
N PHE A 135 -2.44 -2.93 -6.51
CA PHE A 135 -1.40 -3.90 -6.84
C PHE A 135 -1.22 -4.85 -5.66
N ASP A 136 -1.55 -6.11 -5.90
CA ASP A 136 -1.28 -7.21 -4.99
C ASP A 136 0.10 -7.80 -5.32
N PRO A 137 1.07 -7.79 -4.40
CA PRO A 137 2.39 -8.35 -4.65
C PRO A 137 2.40 -9.88 -4.68
N TYR A 138 1.34 -10.56 -4.23
CA TYR A 138 1.24 -12.00 -4.31
C TYR A 138 0.86 -12.44 -5.73
N TYR A 139 1.77 -13.16 -6.39
CA TYR A 139 1.52 -13.72 -7.71
C TYR A 139 0.71 -15.01 -7.58
N SER A 140 -0.40 -15.10 -8.28
CA SER A 140 -1.18 -16.33 -8.39
C SER A 140 -1.52 -16.57 -9.86
N GLU A 141 -1.29 -17.78 -10.33
CA GLU A 141 -1.70 -18.21 -11.69
C GLU A 141 -3.21 -18.44 -11.77
N ASN A 142 -3.83 -18.76 -10.64
CA ASN A 142 -5.26 -19.02 -10.58
C ASN A 142 -6.06 -17.74 -10.80
N ALA A 143 -7.06 -17.81 -11.66
CA ALA A 143 -8.04 -16.73 -11.81
C ALA A 143 -8.78 -16.57 -10.47
N LEU A 144 -8.72 -15.38 -9.88
CA LEU A 144 -9.58 -15.00 -8.77
C LEU A 144 -10.95 -14.63 -9.37
N ASP A 145 -11.79 -15.63 -9.58
CA ASP A 145 -13.17 -15.42 -10.06
C ASP A 145 -14.09 -15.15 -8.86
N LEU A 146 -13.87 -13.97 -8.25
CA LEU A 146 -14.64 -13.52 -7.09
C LEU A 146 -15.42 -12.24 -7.43
N PRO A 147 -16.69 -12.16 -7.03
CA PRO A 147 -17.51 -10.97 -7.29
C PRO A 147 -16.88 -9.70 -6.73
N GLY A 148 -16.70 -8.70 -7.59
CA GLY A 148 -16.13 -7.40 -7.21
C GLY A 148 -14.60 -7.33 -7.23
N ILE A 149 -13.90 -8.37 -7.71
CA ILE A 149 -12.45 -8.40 -7.89
C ILE A 149 -12.15 -8.75 -9.34
N ILE A 150 -11.45 -7.88 -10.05
CA ILE A 150 -11.06 -8.06 -11.45
C ILE A 150 -9.53 -8.10 -11.53
N ARG A 151 -8.98 -9.16 -12.12
CA ARG A 151 -7.55 -9.25 -12.44
C ARG A 151 -7.24 -8.41 -13.69
N VAL A 152 -6.08 -7.74 -13.67
CA VAL A 152 -5.58 -6.89 -14.75
C VAL A 152 -4.12 -7.21 -14.98
N ASP A 153 -3.74 -7.58 -16.20
CA ASP A 153 -2.38 -8.02 -16.51
C ASP A 153 -1.59 -7.01 -17.39
N ASP A 154 -2.26 -5.94 -17.87
CA ASP A 154 -1.71 -4.96 -18.81
C ASP A 154 -1.30 -3.61 -18.18
N GLN A 155 -1.29 -3.52 -16.83
CA GLN A 155 -0.96 -2.30 -16.10
C GLN A 155 0.22 -2.48 -15.11
N PRO A 156 1.39 -2.98 -15.56
CA PRO A 156 2.48 -3.40 -14.67
C PRO A 156 3.09 -2.26 -13.84
N PHE A 157 2.84 -0.99 -14.21
CA PHE A 157 3.34 0.19 -13.51
C PHE A 157 2.36 0.78 -12.49
N ARG A 158 1.15 0.21 -12.39
CA ARG A 158 0.08 0.85 -11.62
C ARG A 158 -0.71 -0.11 -10.73
N TYR A 159 -1.29 -1.15 -11.31
CA TYR A 159 -2.17 -2.07 -10.58
C TYR A 159 -2.29 -3.40 -11.34
N ASN A 160 -2.63 -4.46 -10.61
CA ASN A 160 -2.94 -5.78 -11.16
C ASN A 160 -4.32 -6.29 -10.72
N ARG A 161 -5.08 -5.45 -9.96
CA ARG A 161 -6.45 -5.72 -9.51
C ARG A 161 -7.28 -4.45 -9.56
N ILE A 162 -8.56 -4.61 -9.89
CA ILE A 162 -9.61 -3.59 -9.69
C ILE A 162 -10.59 -4.21 -8.71
N VAL A 163 -10.77 -3.58 -7.54
CA VAL A 163 -11.54 -4.16 -6.42
C VAL A 163 -12.66 -3.20 -6.02
N ASP A 164 -13.88 -3.71 -5.86
CA ASP A 164 -15.01 -2.92 -5.37
C ASP A 164 -14.73 -2.41 -3.94
N GLU A 165 -15.04 -1.15 -3.64
CA GLU A 165 -14.84 -0.55 -2.31
C GLU A 165 -15.52 -1.37 -1.19
N LYS A 166 -16.67 -1.97 -1.48
CA LYS A 166 -17.42 -2.81 -0.53
C LYS A 166 -16.67 -4.06 -0.06
N CYS A 167 -15.63 -4.50 -0.79
CA CYS A 167 -14.83 -5.65 -0.40
C CYS A 167 -13.92 -5.34 0.81
N PHE A 168 -13.52 -4.08 0.97
CA PHE A 168 -12.52 -3.69 1.99
C PHE A 168 -13.10 -3.55 3.40
N ASN A 169 -14.16 -2.79 3.60
CA ASN A 169 -14.61 -2.38 4.95
C ASN A 169 -15.23 -3.50 5.81
N ARG A 170 -15.15 -4.73 5.39
CA ARG A 170 -15.68 -5.89 6.11
C ARG A 170 -14.80 -6.24 7.31
N GLU A 171 -15.42 -6.72 8.39
CA GLU A 171 -14.74 -7.27 9.55
C GLU A 171 -14.55 -8.80 9.48
N SER A 172 -15.00 -9.40 8.36
CA SER A 172 -14.85 -10.82 8.06
C SER A 172 -13.44 -11.19 7.62
N THR A 173 -13.18 -12.49 7.45
CA THR A 173 -11.92 -13.05 6.94
C THR A 173 -11.90 -13.20 5.41
N GLU A 174 -12.87 -12.58 4.71
CA GLU A 174 -12.94 -12.65 3.25
C GLU A 174 -11.73 -11.94 2.60
N LEU A 175 -11.41 -12.37 1.39
CA LEU A 175 -10.30 -11.82 0.60
C LEU A 175 -10.42 -10.28 0.47
N TYR A 176 -9.31 -9.61 0.78
CA TYR A 176 -9.14 -8.14 0.80
C TYR A 176 -9.99 -7.40 1.83
N ALA A 177 -10.69 -8.10 2.73
CA ALA A 177 -11.32 -7.45 3.88
C ALA A 177 -10.28 -6.79 4.78
N LEU A 178 -10.61 -5.65 5.38
CA LEU A 178 -9.74 -4.97 6.36
C LEU A 178 -9.71 -5.67 7.72
N GLY A 179 -10.67 -6.57 7.98
CA GLY A 179 -10.81 -7.26 9.25
C GLY A 179 -11.27 -6.36 10.41
N PRO A 180 -11.09 -6.83 11.65
CA PRO A 180 -11.47 -6.10 12.86
C PRO A 180 -10.85 -4.69 12.88
N VAL A 181 -11.62 -3.71 13.38
CA VAL A 181 -11.21 -2.30 13.36
C VAL A 181 -9.87 -2.07 14.07
N ASP A 182 -9.65 -2.73 15.19
CA ASP A 182 -8.45 -2.53 16.02
C ASP A 182 -7.17 -3.07 15.35
N ASP A 183 -7.30 -4.00 14.40
CA ASP A 183 -6.20 -4.61 13.66
C ASP A 183 -5.86 -3.89 12.35
N ARG A 184 -6.66 -2.88 11.98
CA ARG A 184 -6.49 -2.17 10.71
C ARG A 184 -5.33 -1.22 10.75
N GLU A 185 -4.55 -1.22 9.68
CA GLU A 185 -3.44 -0.29 9.50
C GLU A 185 -3.20 0.05 8.03
N ALA A 186 -2.67 1.24 7.80
CA ALA A 186 -2.26 1.70 6.47
C ALA A 186 -1.17 2.76 6.57
N VAL A 187 -0.37 2.88 5.51
CA VAL A 187 0.62 3.94 5.33
C VAL A 187 0.29 4.72 4.08
N ILE A 188 -0.07 5.98 4.23
CA ILE A 188 -0.23 6.93 3.12
C ILE A 188 1.13 7.50 2.78
N ILE A 189 1.48 7.55 1.49
CA ILE A 189 2.74 8.10 1.00
C ILE A 189 2.46 9.05 -0.16
N PHE A 190 3.12 10.21 -0.17
CA PHE A 190 3.05 11.17 -1.27
C PHE A 190 4.43 11.51 -1.82
N ASN A 191 4.46 11.81 -3.10
CA ASN A 191 5.48 12.66 -3.71
C ASN A 191 4.97 14.10 -3.66
N GLU A 192 5.57 14.93 -2.81
CA GLU A 192 5.10 16.31 -2.58
C GLU A 192 5.20 17.22 -3.81
N ARG A 193 6.00 16.83 -4.84
CA ARG A 193 6.07 17.57 -6.11
C ARG A 193 4.86 17.33 -7.01
N THR A 194 4.20 16.17 -6.87
CA THR A 194 3.08 15.75 -7.72
C THR A 194 1.76 15.63 -6.96
N ARG A 195 1.79 15.92 -5.65
CA ARG A 195 0.62 15.89 -4.80
C ARG A 195 -0.36 16.99 -5.21
N LYS A 196 -1.57 16.62 -5.57
CA LYS A 196 -2.64 17.56 -5.89
C LYS A 196 -3.17 18.26 -4.63
N THR A 197 -3.60 19.51 -4.78
CA THR A 197 -4.36 20.23 -3.76
C THR A 197 -5.80 19.68 -3.67
N GLU A 198 -6.54 20.07 -2.63
CA GLU A 198 -7.96 19.69 -2.50
C GLU A 198 -8.79 20.29 -3.64
N GLU A 199 -8.52 21.50 -4.05
CA GLU A 199 -9.19 22.20 -5.15
C GLU A 199 -8.99 21.47 -6.50
N GLU A 200 -7.79 21.01 -6.79
CA GLU A 200 -7.49 20.26 -8.01
C GLU A 200 -8.17 18.87 -8.08
N THR A 201 -8.67 18.35 -6.96
CA THR A 201 -9.40 17.07 -6.92
C THR A 201 -10.90 17.24 -7.15
N ILE A 202 -11.47 18.41 -6.91
CA ILE A 202 -12.90 18.71 -7.09
C ILE A 202 -13.27 18.77 -8.59
N GLU A 203 -12.38 19.24 -9.46
CA GLU A 203 -12.60 19.35 -10.90
C GLU A 203 -12.82 18.01 -11.64
N TYR A 204 -12.53 16.87 -11.01
CA TYR A 204 -12.75 15.55 -11.59
C TYR A 204 -14.15 14.95 -11.35
N PHE A 205 -15.04 15.69 -10.68
CA PHE A 205 -16.38 15.21 -10.30
C PHE A 205 -17.54 15.97 -10.97
N ILE A 206 -17.26 16.85 -11.94
CA ILE A 206 -18.28 17.56 -12.73
C ILE A 206 -18.49 16.90 -14.09
#